data_6c3fce3d3fbc4ed37abc6709aa36209f
#
_entry.id   6c3fce3d3fbc4ed37abc6709aa36209f
#
_cell.length_a   1.000
_cell.length_b   1.000
_cell.length_c   1.000
_cell.angle_alpha   90.00
_cell.angle_beta   90.00
_cell.angle_gamma   90.00
#
_symmetry.space_group_name_H-M   'P 1'
#
loop_
_entity.id
_entity.type
_entity.pdbx_description
1 polymer ?
#
loop_
_entity_poly.entity_id
_entity_poly.type
_entity_poly.pdbx_seq_one_letter_code
_entity_poly.pdbx_strand_id
1 'polypeptide(L)'
;NNFLVLDEEQFLGFYYDNTEGKMCGGLFTYVKPEDIKDRIVLTLAGNYIDYDLKRKVVEYNKSGDTYRIVVKEYNTYNTSEDYTLGVKQLNNDIISGGMPDILVVDSNMSMDSYIAKGLVANVDDLIAGDEELSKNDYLQNVWDAYRVDGKLYYVIPSFYISTMVGKESIFGDRTSITMEELQTIRDTMPEGTALFSDITRDSFLYTMMNYCGSDFVDVSTGKCAFDTDNFVAMLAYAGELPVEYGEDYWGEDYWNNYESQYREDRTLLDTISISNIRDLNGTINGVFGEDISFVGFPTDGDMGSVLWAGNWMYALSAKSKNLDGAWEFLRYYLTQEYQDKIQEQEYNLPVLRSTFEKNVQDATKKPYYMDENGNKVEYDETYYINGEEILLPQLTQEQVDRIVSFVESVNKRGYYNEAISNIISEEAGAYFSGQKSARDVAGVIQSRVQVYVNENR
;
A
#
# COMPACT_ATOMS: atom_id res chain seq x y z
N ASN A 1 18.27 25.49 17.96
CA ASN A 1 18.01 26.37 16.81
C ASN A 1 19.18 26.26 15.87
N ASN A 2 18.93 25.80 14.65
CA ASN A 2 19.98 25.56 13.67
C ASN A 2 20.07 26.71 12.66
N PHE A 3 20.10 27.94 13.15
CA PHE A 3 20.29 29.11 12.29
C PHE A 3 21.19 30.15 12.94
N LEU A 4 21.90 30.89 12.10
CA LEU A 4 22.76 31.99 12.47
C LEU A 4 22.27 33.25 11.74
N VAL A 5 21.83 34.27 12.48
CA VAL A 5 21.46 35.56 11.91
C VAL A 5 22.76 36.30 11.54
N LEU A 6 22.84 36.74 10.29
CA LEU A 6 23.99 37.48 9.77
C LEU A 6 23.75 39.00 9.89
N ASP A 7 22.55 39.44 9.50
CA ASP A 7 22.10 40.84 9.61
C ASP A 7 20.56 40.91 9.62
N GLU A 8 19.98 42.09 9.39
CA GLU A 8 18.51 42.29 9.37
C GLU A 8 17.81 41.63 8.17
N GLU A 9 18.56 41.32 7.11
CA GLU A 9 18.03 40.78 5.87
C GLU A 9 18.47 39.34 5.60
N GLN A 10 19.47 38.81 6.35
CA GLN A 10 20.06 37.49 6.04
C GLN A 10 20.29 36.62 7.27
N PHE A 11 20.02 35.32 7.10
CA PHE A 11 20.42 34.29 8.04
C PHE A 11 20.89 33.02 7.36
N LEU A 12 21.78 32.28 8.00
CA LEU A 12 22.17 30.93 7.62
C LEU A 12 21.32 29.95 8.38
N GLY A 13 20.64 29.07 7.66
CA GLY A 13 19.96 27.90 8.22
C GLY A 13 20.80 26.64 8.01
N PHE A 14 20.90 25.79 9.03
CA PHE A 14 21.61 24.52 8.96
C PHE A 14 20.61 23.39 9.15
N TYR A 15 20.72 22.36 8.30
CA TYR A 15 19.88 21.16 8.39
C TYR A 15 20.70 19.94 8.01
N TYR A 16 20.27 18.78 8.51
CA TYR A 16 20.86 17.51 8.12
C TYR A 16 20.08 16.94 6.95
N ASP A 17 20.77 16.68 5.85
CA ASP A 17 20.20 15.98 4.70
C ASP A 17 20.34 14.48 4.94
N ASN A 18 19.21 13.82 5.23
CA ASN A 18 19.18 12.40 5.49
C ASN A 18 19.45 11.56 4.23
N THR A 19 19.20 12.11 3.04
CA THR A 19 19.42 11.41 1.76
C THR A 19 20.91 11.34 1.44
N GLU A 20 21.63 12.44 1.69
CA GLU A 20 23.08 12.53 1.43
C GLU A 20 23.91 12.28 2.68
N GLY A 21 23.28 12.06 3.84
CA GLY A 21 23.96 11.76 5.10
C GLY A 21 24.85 12.89 5.61
N LYS A 22 24.58 14.16 5.26
CA LYS A 22 25.46 15.29 5.56
C LYS A 22 24.73 16.52 6.11
N MET A 23 25.49 17.35 6.85
CA MET A 23 25.02 18.68 7.25
C MET A 23 25.07 19.62 6.06
N CYS A 24 23.94 20.25 5.77
CA CYS A 24 23.77 21.27 4.74
C CYS A 24 23.52 22.64 5.37
N GLY A 25 23.91 23.70 4.67
CA GLY A 25 23.63 25.07 5.05
C GLY A 25 23.02 25.84 3.89
N GLY A 26 21.99 26.66 4.19
CA GLY A 26 21.37 27.55 3.23
C GLY A 26 21.44 29.00 3.69
N LEU A 27 21.82 29.91 2.79
CA LEU A 27 21.68 31.34 3.00
C LEU A 27 20.27 31.79 2.66
N PHE A 28 19.57 32.34 3.62
CA PHE A 28 18.24 32.91 3.46
C PHE A 28 18.37 34.44 3.46
N THR A 29 17.78 35.05 2.43
CA THR A 29 17.75 36.51 2.29
C THR A 29 16.31 36.98 2.31
N TYR A 30 16.05 38.02 3.10
CA TYR A 30 14.74 38.68 3.09
C TYR A 30 14.51 39.35 1.73
N VAL A 31 13.36 39.02 1.13
CA VAL A 31 12.92 39.69 -0.11
C VAL A 31 11.69 40.54 0.25
N LYS A 32 11.75 41.82 -0.11
CA LYS A 32 10.64 42.71 0.14
C LYS A 32 9.38 42.24 -0.60
N PRO A 33 8.17 42.43 -0.03
CA PRO A 33 6.92 42.01 -0.68
C PRO A 33 6.74 42.55 -2.09
N GLU A 34 7.22 43.77 -2.36
CA GLU A 34 7.16 44.42 -3.69
C GLU A 34 8.09 43.80 -4.74
N ASP A 35 9.13 43.07 -4.29
CA ASP A 35 10.12 42.41 -5.16
C ASP A 35 9.73 40.92 -5.40
N ILE A 36 8.69 40.43 -4.73
CA ILE A 36 8.18 39.07 -4.92
C ILE A 36 7.32 39.06 -6.18
N LYS A 37 7.71 38.30 -7.21
CA LYS A 37 6.91 38.11 -8.41
C LYS A 37 5.51 37.62 -8.05
N ASP A 38 4.49 38.28 -8.60
CA ASP A 38 3.11 37.78 -8.56
C ASP A 38 3.04 36.44 -9.31
N ARG A 39 2.79 35.38 -8.55
CA ARG A 39 2.60 34.03 -9.08
C ARG A 39 1.21 33.53 -8.76
N ILE A 40 0.68 32.72 -9.64
CA ILE A 40 -0.60 32.04 -9.41
C ILE A 40 -0.39 31.03 -8.28
N VAL A 41 -1.20 31.15 -7.23
CA VAL A 41 -1.12 30.27 -6.07
C VAL A 41 -1.95 29.02 -6.30
N LEU A 42 -1.31 27.86 -6.20
CA LEU A 42 -1.92 26.54 -6.13
C LEU A 42 -1.93 26.07 -4.67
N THR A 43 -2.99 25.39 -4.28
CA THR A 43 -3.10 24.78 -2.95
C THR A 43 -2.86 23.27 -3.04
N LEU A 44 -1.92 22.75 -2.23
CA LEU A 44 -1.71 21.34 -2.01
C LEU A 44 -2.15 21.02 -0.58
N ALA A 45 -3.08 20.09 -0.41
CA ALA A 45 -3.60 19.74 0.90
C ALA A 45 -3.66 18.23 1.13
N GLY A 46 -3.52 17.83 2.39
CA GLY A 46 -3.67 16.46 2.86
C GLY A 46 -3.78 16.42 4.38
N ASN A 47 -4.12 15.28 4.94
CA ASN A 47 -4.07 15.09 6.38
C ASN A 47 -2.61 15.14 6.85
N TYR A 48 -1.75 14.33 6.23
CA TYR A 48 -0.32 14.32 6.44
C TYR A 48 0.40 14.55 5.10
N ILE A 49 1.47 15.33 5.12
CA ILE A 49 2.31 15.59 3.95
C ILE A 49 3.75 15.29 4.36
N ASP A 50 4.36 14.33 3.68
CA ASP A 50 5.71 13.89 4.00
C ASP A 50 6.79 14.93 3.67
N TYR A 51 7.98 14.64 4.14
CA TYR A 51 9.12 15.52 3.97
C TYR A 51 9.54 15.65 2.50
N ASP A 52 9.52 14.57 1.72
CA ASP A 52 9.99 14.57 0.34
C ASP A 52 9.03 15.36 -0.57
N LEU A 53 7.72 15.23 -0.36
CA LEU A 53 6.73 16.06 -1.05
C LEU A 53 6.91 17.55 -0.70
N LYS A 54 7.13 17.88 0.58
CA LYS A 54 7.44 19.26 1.00
C LYS A 54 8.70 19.78 0.35
N ARG A 55 9.75 18.97 0.29
CA ARG A 55 11.01 19.31 -0.39
C ARG A 55 10.75 19.57 -1.87
N LYS A 56 9.99 18.70 -2.55
CA LYS A 56 9.64 18.87 -3.97
C LYS A 56 8.83 20.14 -4.22
N VAL A 57 7.90 20.50 -3.33
CA VAL A 57 7.19 21.79 -3.38
C VAL A 57 8.14 22.97 -3.27
N VAL A 58 9.14 22.91 -2.36
CA VAL A 58 10.15 23.97 -2.23
C VAL A 58 10.99 24.09 -3.50
N GLU A 59 11.42 22.98 -4.11
CA GLU A 59 12.14 22.95 -5.38
C GLU A 59 11.33 23.58 -6.50
N TYR A 60 10.07 23.14 -6.67
CA TYR A 60 9.14 23.69 -7.65
C TYR A 60 8.93 25.20 -7.47
N ASN A 61 8.72 25.63 -6.23
CA ASN A 61 8.54 27.04 -5.90
C ASN A 61 9.81 27.90 -6.16
N LYS A 62 11.00 27.28 -6.16
CA LYS A 62 12.26 27.99 -6.50
C LYS A 62 12.49 28.07 -8.00
N SER A 63 12.14 27.06 -8.77
CA SER A 63 12.44 26.96 -10.20
C SER A 63 11.37 27.62 -11.10
N GLY A 64 10.10 27.70 -10.64
CA GLY A 64 8.99 28.19 -11.44
C GLY A 64 8.73 29.68 -11.27
N ASP A 65 8.37 30.36 -12.37
CA ASP A 65 8.02 31.78 -12.38
C ASP A 65 6.49 32.04 -12.46
N THR A 66 5.70 31.05 -12.89
CA THR A 66 4.26 31.18 -13.14
C THR A 66 3.42 30.77 -11.95
N TYR A 67 3.77 29.63 -11.34
CA TYR A 67 2.99 29.03 -10.24
C TYR A 67 3.76 28.98 -8.95
N ARG A 68 3.02 28.97 -7.84
CA ARG A 68 3.55 28.74 -6.50
C ARG A 68 2.60 27.84 -5.74
N ILE A 69 3.10 26.75 -5.15
CA ILE A 69 2.32 25.84 -4.31
C ILE A 69 2.41 26.26 -2.85
N VAL A 70 1.25 26.35 -2.20
CA VAL A 70 1.09 26.54 -0.76
C VAL A 70 0.55 25.24 -0.17
N VAL A 71 1.25 24.73 0.82
CA VAL A 71 0.91 23.49 1.51
C VAL A 71 -0.03 23.77 2.67
N LYS A 72 -1.11 22.97 2.79
CA LYS A 72 -2.06 22.99 3.91
C LYS A 72 -2.18 21.61 4.52
N GLU A 73 -1.66 21.43 5.73
CA GLU A 73 -1.74 20.17 6.47
C GLU A 73 -2.90 20.21 7.48
N TYR A 74 -3.65 19.12 7.50
CA TYR A 74 -4.80 18.97 8.37
C TYR A 74 -4.53 18.10 9.61
N ASN A 75 -3.41 17.38 9.68
CA ASN A 75 -3.01 16.64 10.87
C ASN A 75 -2.90 17.51 12.15
N THR A 76 -2.79 18.82 11.99
CA THR A 76 -2.82 19.78 13.11
C THR A 76 -4.17 19.80 13.88
N TYR A 77 -5.23 19.25 13.31
CA TYR A 77 -6.51 19.03 13.96
C TYR A 77 -6.59 17.70 14.71
N ASN A 78 -5.66 16.78 14.47
CA ASN A 78 -5.63 15.48 15.13
C ASN A 78 -5.29 15.63 16.63
N THR A 79 -5.78 14.69 17.43
CA THR A 79 -5.46 14.59 18.86
C THR A 79 -4.84 13.21 19.14
N SER A 80 -4.31 13.01 20.33
CA SER A 80 -3.83 11.69 20.77
C SER A 80 -4.95 10.65 20.90
N GLU A 81 -6.20 11.08 20.93
CA GLU A 81 -7.38 10.22 21.07
C GLU A 81 -8.06 9.95 19.73
N ASP A 82 -7.92 10.86 18.73
CA ASP A 82 -8.53 10.72 17.41
C ASP A 82 -7.61 11.30 16.32
N TYR A 83 -6.94 10.42 15.58
CA TYR A 83 -6.06 10.75 14.44
C TYR A 83 -6.83 11.01 13.14
N THR A 84 -8.17 10.90 13.15
CA THR A 84 -9.01 11.10 11.95
C THR A 84 -9.62 12.50 11.87
N LEU A 85 -9.47 13.33 12.89
CA LEU A 85 -10.06 14.68 12.95
C LEU A 85 -9.56 15.57 11.80
N GLY A 86 -8.30 15.46 11.41
CA GLY A 86 -7.73 16.17 10.27
C GLY A 86 -8.43 15.82 8.96
N VAL A 87 -8.64 14.53 8.70
CA VAL A 87 -9.36 14.06 7.51
C VAL A 87 -10.81 14.52 7.54
N LYS A 88 -11.49 14.44 8.71
CA LYS A 88 -12.86 14.92 8.87
C LYS A 88 -12.97 16.43 8.56
N GLN A 89 -12.02 17.24 9.03
CA GLN A 89 -11.99 18.67 8.74
C GLN A 89 -11.73 18.93 7.25
N LEU A 90 -10.79 18.21 6.63
CA LEU A 90 -10.51 18.31 5.19
C LEU A 90 -11.74 17.93 4.35
N ASN A 91 -12.43 16.84 4.71
CA ASN A 91 -13.67 16.43 4.06
C ASN A 91 -14.75 17.54 4.15
N ASN A 92 -14.91 18.17 5.31
CA ASN A 92 -15.86 19.28 5.51
C ASN A 92 -15.51 20.51 4.64
N ASP A 93 -14.23 20.87 4.58
CA ASP A 93 -13.76 21.97 3.74
C ASP A 93 -14.02 21.69 2.25
N ILE A 94 -13.73 20.47 1.77
CA ILE A 94 -13.97 20.05 0.38
C ILE A 94 -15.47 20.11 0.04
N ILE A 95 -16.34 19.55 0.89
CA ILE A 95 -17.80 19.55 0.66
C ILE A 95 -18.35 20.99 0.66
N SER A 96 -17.75 21.88 1.43
CA SER A 96 -18.10 23.30 1.50
C SER A 96 -17.57 24.12 0.33
N GLY A 97 -16.92 23.48 -0.65
CA GLY A 97 -16.40 24.12 -1.85
C GLY A 97 -14.92 24.52 -1.78
N GLY A 98 -14.22 24.12 -0.73
CA GLY A 98 -12.78 24.37 -0.52
C GLY A 98 -11.89 23.25 -1.03
N MET A 99 -12.22 22.62 -2.16
CA MET A 99 -11.36 21.60 -2.79
C MET A 99 -10.00 22.21 -3.15
N PRO A 100 -8.86 21.67 -2.63
CA PRO A 100 -7.53 22.14 -3.04
C PRO A 100 -7.24 21.79 -4.50
N ASP A 101 -6.30 22.49 -5.13
CA ASP A 101 -5.88 22.19 -6.50
C ASP A 101 -5.24 20.79 -6.60
N ILE A 102 -4.45 20.42 -5.59
CA ILE A 102 -3.78 19.13 -5.43
C ILE A 102 -4.15 18.54 -4.08
N LEU A 103 -4.63 17.31 -4.08
CA LEU A 103 -5.00 16.55 -2.89
C LEU A 103 -4.05 15.38 -2.70
N VAL A 104 -3.45 15.26 -1.51
CA VAL A 104 -2.80 14.02 -1.05
C VAL A 104 -3.90 13.12 -0.50
N VAL A 105 -4.09 11.97 -1.12
CA VAL A 105 -5.22 11.09 -0.82
C VAL A 105 -4.91 10.25 0.41
N ASP A 106 -5.85 10.24 1.36
CA ASP A 106 -5.85 9.42 2.56
C ASP A 106 -6.97 8.39 2.48
N SER A 107 -6.76 7.19 3.04
CA SER A 107 -7.72 6.08 3.02
C SER A 107 -9.08 6.42 3.65
N ASN A 108 -9.12 7.37 4.57
CA ASN A 108 -10.34 7.82 5.25
C ASN A 108 -11.05 8.97 4.52
N MET A 109 -10.60 9.35 3.32
CA MET A 109 -11.28 10.35 2.50
C MET A 109 -12.45 9.77 1.72
N SER A 110 -13.50 10.57 1.56
CA SER A 110 -14.70 10.19 0.79
C SER A 110 -14.47 10.34 -0.72
N MET A 111 -13.41 9.72 -1.26
CA MET A 111 -13.00 9.90 -2.66
C MET A 111 -14.09 9.55 -3.67
N ASP A 112 -14.83 8.47 -3.42
CA ASP A 112 -15.93 8.06 -4.32
C ASP A 112 -17.03 9.15 -4.40
N SER A 113 -17.35 9.78 -3.26
CA SER A 113 -18.26 10.92 -3.22
C SER A 113 -17.70 12.15 -3.98
N TYR A 114 -16.40 12.41 -3.89
CA TYR A 114 -15.78 13.52 -4.63
C TYR A 114 -15.80 13.26 -6.12
N ILE A 115 -15.52 12.03 -6.55
CA ILE A 115 -15.57 11.61 -7.96
C ILE A 115 -17.00 11.70 -8.49
N ALA A 116 -18.00 11.15 -7.76
CA ALA A 116 -19.41 11.21 -8.15
C ALA A 116 -19.93 12.64 -8.28
N LYS A 117 -19.45 13.59 -7.47
CA LYS A 117 -19.78 15.01 -7.54
C LYS A 117 -18.98 15.78 -8.61
N GLY A 118 -18.10 15.10 -9.35
CA GLY A 118 -17.26 15.72 -10.37
C GLY A 118 -16.29 16.77 -9.82
N LEU A 119 -15.76 16.53 -8.62
CA LEU A 119 -14.76 17.38 -7.98
C LEU A 119 -13.32 16.99 -8.36
N VAL A 120 -13.10 15.76 -8.80
CA VAL A 120 -11.78 15.21 -9.15
C VAL A 120 -11.62 15.15 -10.67
N ALA A 121 -10.46 15.57 -11.16
CA ALA A 121 -10.12 15.55 -12.57
C ALA A 121 -9.79 14.13 -13.05
N ASN A 122 -10.13 13.84 -14.30
CA ASN A 122 -9.75 12.60 -14.97
C ASN A 122 -8.27 12.70 -15.40
N VAL A 123 -7.44 11.86 -14.84
CA VAL A 123 -5.98 11.81 -15.11
C VAL A 123 -5.70 11.27 -16.52
N ASP A 124 -6.56 10.39 -17.09
CA ASP A 124 -6.40 9.92 -18.46
C ASP A 124 -6.41 11.09 -19.48
N ASP A 125 -7.25 12.11 -19.25
CA ASP A 125 -7.34 13.28 -20.14
C ASP A 125 -6.07 14.14 -20.03
N LEU A 126 -5.48 14.23 -18.82
CA LEU A 126 -4.25 15.00 -18.60
C LEU A 126 -3.04 14.30 -19.24
N ILE A 127 -2.93 12.98 -19.10
CA ILE A 127 -1.88 12.19 -19.76
C ILE A 127 -2.05 12.25 -21.29
N ALA A 128 -3.28 12.19 -21.80
CA ALA A 128 -3.53 12.26 -23.24
C ALA A 128 -3.15 13.63 -23.85
N GLY A 129 -3.17 14.69 -23.06
CA GLY A 129 -2.72 16.03 -23.43
C GLY A 129 -1.24 16.31 -23.16
N ASP A 130 -0.51 15.38 -22.56
CA ASP A 130 0.91 15.54 -22.23
C ASP A 130 1.79 15.13 -23.42
N GLU A 131 2.84 15.91 -23.70
CA GLU A 131 3.72 15.65 -24.85
C GLU A 131 4.75 14.54 -24.60
N GLU A 132 5.06 14.24 -23.32
CA GLU A 132 6.12 13.32 -22.91
C GLU A 132 5.60 12.03 -22.31
N LEU A 133 4.37 12.03 -21.75
CA LEU A 133 3.79 10.88 -21.08
C LEU A 133 2.81 10.15 -22.00
N SER A 134 2.90 8.82 -22.02
CA SER A 134 1.93 7.98 -22.73
C SER A 134 1.38 6.91 -21.79
N LYS A 135 0.05 6.76 -21.76
CA LYS A 135 -0.57 5.74 -20.92
C LYS A 135 -0.08 4.31 -21.18
N ASN A 136 0.40 4.02 -22.40
CA ASN A 136 0.90 2.70 -22.77
C ASN A 136 2.27 2.38 -22.16
N ASP A 137 2.95 3.38 -21.62
CA ASP A 137 4.26 3.21 -20.99
C ASP A 137 4.17 2.70 -19.54
N TYR A 138 2.94 2.58 -19.00
CA TYR A 138 2.70 2.19 -17.62
C TYR A 138 2.05 0.81 -17.50
N LEU A 139 2.18 0.19 -16.33
CA LEU A 139 1.52 -1.07 -15.99
C LEU A 139 0.01 -0.85 -15.88
N GLN A 140 -0.74 -1.35 -16.86
CA GLN A 140 -2.19 -1.08 -16.97
C GLN A 140 -3.00 -1.72 -15.85
N ASN A 141 -2.61 -2.91 -15.39
CA ASN A 141 -3.28 -3.58 -14.27
C ASN A 141 -3.33 -2.72 -13.00
N VAL A 142 -2.27 -1.93 -12.75
CA VAL A 142 -2.23 -1.00 -11.60
C VAL A 142 -3.27 0.10 -11.76
N TRP A 143 -3.35 0.71 -12.93
CA TRP A 143 -4.32 1.77 -13.18
C TRP A 143 -5.74 1.23 -13.26
N ASP A 144 -5.93 0.03 -13.84
CA ASP A 144 -7.25 -0.60 -13.94
C ASP A 144 -7.84 -0.92 -12.56
N ALA A 145 -7.00 -1.30 -11.58
CA ALA A 145 -7.41 -1.51 -10.19
C ALA A 145 -7.99 -0.24 -9.52
N TYR A 146 -7.60 0.94 -9.99
CA TYR A 146 -8.02 2.24 -9.43
C TYR A 146 -9.00 3.01 -10.30
N ARG A 147 -9.45 2.44 -11.43
CA ARG A 147 -10.47 3.08 -12.27
C ARG A 147 -11.84 3.06 -11.61
N VAL A 148 -12.53 4.19 -11.73
CA VAL A 148 -13.94 4.33 -11.38
C VAL A 148 -14.69 4.66 -12.67
N ASP A 149 -15.68 3.85 -13.04
CA ASP A 149 -16.43 3.96 -14.29
C ASP A 149 -15.52 4.08 -15.53
N GLY A 150 -14.43 3.32 -15.55
CA GLY A 150 -13.47 3.25 -16.65
C GLY A 150 -12.51 4.45 -16.74
N LYS A 151 -12.52 5.38 -15.79
CA LYS A 151 -11.66 6.56 -15.75
C LYS A 151 -10.69 6.52 -14.58
N LEU A 152 -9.50 7.05 -14.78
CA LEU A 152 -8.47 7.19 -13.75
C LEU A 152 -8.56 8.57 -13.09
N TYR A 153 -8.71 8.63 -11.78
CA TYR A 153 -8.82 9.87 -11.02
C TYR A 153 -7.63 10.12 -10.08
N TYR A 154 -6.62 9.26 -10.16
CA TYR A 154 -5.48 9.28 -9.25
C TYR A 154 -4.17 9.30 -10.04
N VAL A 155 -3.20 10.07 -9.53
CA VAL A 155 -1.78 9.89 -9.87
C VAL A 155 -1.20 8.90 -8.87
N ILE A 156 -0.76 7.75 -9.36
CA ILE A 156 -0.24 6.62 -8.59
C ILE A 156 1.21 6.41 -9.02
N PRO A 157 2.20 6.86 -8.23
CA PRO A 157 3.61 6.77 -8.62
C PRO A 157 4.20 5.36 -8.48
N SER A 158 3.73 4.60 -7.51
CA SER A 158 4.24 3.27 -7.17
C SER A 158 3.16 2.40 -6.58
N PHE A 159 3.42 1.10 -6.50
CA PHE A 159 2.49 0.14 -5.95
C PHE A 159 3.20 -1.01 -5.25
N TYR A 160 2.45 -1.78 -4.50
CA TYR A 160 2.83 -3.09 -4.00
C TYR A 160 1.63 -4.03 -4.02
N ILE A 161 1.90 -5.33 -3.95
CA ILE A 161 0.86 -6.35 -3.93
C ILE A 161 0.93 -7.09 -2.60
N SER A 162 -0.21 -7.24 -1.93
CA SER A 162 -0.33 -8.13 -0.78
C SER A 162 -1.01 -9.43 -1.20
N THR A 163 -0.42 -10.54 -0.79
CA THR A 163 -0.89 -11.88 -1.14
C THR A 163 -0.53 -12.87 -0.04
N MET A 164 -1.22 -14.01 -0.02
CA MET A 164 -0.75 -15.19 0.69
C MET A 164 -0.01 -16.10 -0.28
N VAL A 165 1.09 -16.68 0.20
CA VAL A 165 1.89 -17.65 -0.54
C VAL A 165 2.02 -18.94 0.23
N GLY A 166 2.12 -20.03 -0.49
CA GLY A 166 2.37 -21.36 0.06
C GLY A 166 3.13 -22.22 -0.95
N LYS A 167 3.59 -23.40 -0.55
CA LYS A 167 4.33 -24.30 -1.43
C LYS A 167 3.53 -24.69 -2.66
N GLU A 168 4.15 -24.64 -3.84
CA GLU A 168 3.51 -25.09 -5.09
C GLU A 168 3.19 -26.59 -5.05
N SER A 169 3.98 -27.38 -4.37
CA SER A 169 3.71 -28.80 -4.15
C SER A 169 2.40 -29.08 -3.40
N ILE A 170 1.88 -28.10 -2.62
CA ILE A 170 0.63 -28.19 -1.86
C ILE A 170 -0.53 -27.51 -2.59
N PHE A 171 -0.29 -26.30 -3.11
CA PHE A 171 -1.35 -25.43 -3.64
C PHE A 171 -1.47 -25.48 -5.17
N GLY A 172 -0.47 -26.01 -5.89
CA GLY A 172 -0.47 -26.01 -7.36
C GLY A 172 -0.35 -24.58 -7.92
N ASP A 173 -1.03 -24.31 -9.03
CA ASP A 173 -1.03 -23.04 -9.76
C ASP A 173 -2.19 -22.10 -9.36
N ARG A 174 -2.76 -22.27 -8.13
CA ARG A 174 -3.90 -21.48 -7.68
C ARG A 174 -3.52 -20.02 -7.47
N THR A 175 -4.43 -19.13 -7.86
CA THR A 175 -4.41 -17.68 -7.61
C THR A 175 -5.60 -17.19 -6.78
N SER A 176 -6.49 -18.09 -6.44
CA SER A 176 -7.63 -17.87 -5.55
C SER A 176 -7.99 -19.15 -4.82
N ILE A 177 -8.55 -19.02 -3.63
CA ILE A 177 -8.99 -20.13 -2.79
C ILE A 177 -10.06 -19.64 -1.81
N THR A 178 -11.03 -20.48 -1.48
CA THR A 178 -11.99 -20.21 -0.40
C THR A 178 -11.44 -20.64 0.95
N MET A 179 -12.03 -20.13 2.04
CA MET A 179 -11.67 -20.56 3.39
C MET A 179 -11.96 -22.05 3.64
N GLU A 180 -13.04 -22.58 3.07
CA GLU A 180 -13.40 -24.01 3.16
C GLU A 180 -12.38 -24.90 2.44
N GLU A 181 -11.91 -24.49 1.26
CA GLU A 181 -10.85 -25.21 0.54
C GLU A 181 -9.53 -25.22 1.32
N LEU A 182 -9.15 -24.08 1.95
CA LEU A 182 -7.98 -24.01 2.81
C LEU A 182 -8.06 -24.98 3.99
N GLN A 183 -9.21 -25.02 4.66
CA GLN A 183 -9.44 -25.99 5.75
C GLN A 183 -9.38 -27.43 5.24
N THR A 184 -9.95 -27.70 4.07
CA THR A 184 -9.90 -29.03 3.44
C THR A 184 -8.46 -29.46 3.14
N ILE A 185 -7.60 -28.54 2.62
CA ILE A 185 -6.18 -28.83 2.38
C ILE A 185 -5.49 -29.10 3.72
N ARG A 186 -5.68 -28.26 4.74
CA ARG A 186 -5.09 -28.44 6.07
C ARG A 186 -5.44 -29.83 6.64
N ASP A 187 -6.69 -30.27 6.48
CA ASP A 187 -7.16 -31.54 7.04
C ASP A 187 -6.56 -32.77 6.34
N THR A 188 -5.90 -32.59 5.19
CA THR A 188 -5.09 -33.63 4.54
C THR A 188 -3.64 -33.69 5.04
N MET A 189 -3.20 -32.68 5.79
CA MET A 189 -1.84 -32.54 6.32
C MET A 189 -1.69 -33.29 7.66
N PRO A 190 -0.47 -33.46 8.17
CA PRO A 190 -0.24 -34.04 9.48
C PRO A 190 -1.00 -33.30 10.59
N GLU A 191 -1.40 -34.03 11.63
CA GLU A 191 -2.08 -33.45 12.81
C GLU A 191 -1.20 -32.34 13.43
N GLY A 192 -1.80 -31.18 13.68
CA GLY A 192 -1.13 -29.98 14.22
C GLY A 192 -0.62 -28.99 13.18
N THR A 193 -0.76 -29.30 11.87
CA THR A 193 -0.44 -28.32 10.82
C THR A 193 -1.40 -27.13 10.92
N ALA A 194 -0.84 -25.91 10.95
CA ALA A 194 -1.57 -24.64 10.96
C ALA A 194 -1.72 -24.06 9.54
N LEU A 195 -2.81 -23.34 9.27
CA LEU A 195 -2.91 -22.57 8.04
C LEU A 195 -1.99 -21.34 8.08
N PHE A 196 -1.98 -20.64 9.21
CA PHE A 196 -1.24 -19.38 9.41
C PHE A 196 -0.45 -19.46 10.71
N SER A 197 0.73 -18.80 10.76
CA SER A 197 1.49 -18.66 12.01
C SER A 197 1.04 -17.44 12.80
N ASP A 198 1.21 -17.50 14.11
CA ASP A 198 1.14 -16.35 15.04
C ASP A 198 -0.12 -15.48 14.90
N ILE A 199 -1.25 -16.13 14.63
CA ILE A 199 -2.50 -15.42 14.38
C ILE A 199 -3.52 -15.71 15.49
N THR A 200 -4.04 -14.64 16.10
CA THR A 200 -5.15 -14.69 17.05
C THR A 200 -6.47 -14.48 16.31
N ARG A 201 -7.60 -14.78 16.95
CA ARG A 201 -8.92 -14.61 16.35
C ARG A 201 -9.17 -13.17 15.88
N ASP A 202 -8.78 -12.19 16.66
CA ASP A 202 -9.00 -10.77 16.33
C ASP A 202 -8.04 -10.31 15.25
N SER A 203 -6.77 -10.71 15.30
CA SER A 203 -5.79 -10.38 14.26
C SER A 203 -6.12 -11.05 12.93
N PHE A 204 -6.69 -12.27 12.95
CA PHE A 204 -7.16 -12.92 11.71
C PHE A 204 -8.29 -12.13 11.06
N LEU A 205 -9.34 -11.78 11.80
CA LEU A 205 -10.46 -11.00 11.25
C LEU A 205 -10.00 -9.64 10.73
N TYR A 206 -9.13 -8.96 11.48
CA TYR A 206 -8.53 -7.70 11.06
C TYR A 206 -7.75 -7.87 9.75
N THR A 207 -6.89 -8.88 9.64
CA THR A 207 -6.11 -9.17 8.44
C THR A 207 -7.02 -9.47 7.24
N MET A 208 -8.02 -10.34 7.44
CA MET A 208 -8.96 -10.65 6.35
C MET A 208 -9.73 -9.40 5.89
N MET A 209 -10.16 -8.54 6.80
CA MET A 209 -10.86 -7.32 6.42
C MET A 209 -9.98 -6.30 5.72
N ASN A 210 -8.69 -6.25 6.04
CA ASN A 210 -7.74 -5.42 5.31
C ASN A 210 -7.57 -5.87 3.85
N TYR A 211 -7.57 -7.16 3.58
CA TYR A 211 -7.21 -7.69 2.26
C TYR A 211 -8.42 -8.22 1.47
N CYS A 212 -9.42 -8.76 2.14
CA CYS A 212 -10.63 -9.27 1.49
C CYS A 212 -11.78 -8.26 1.48
N GLY A 213 -11.60 -7.06 2.04
CA GLY A 213 -12.69 -6.09 2.20
C GLY A 213 -13.43 -5.76 0.91
N SER A 214 -12.72 -5.70 -0.22
CA SER A 214 -13.31 -5.48 -1.55
C SER A 214 -14.19 -6.63 -2.05
N ASP A 215 -14.09 -7.83 -1.50
CA ASP A 215 -14.98 -8.96 -1.82
C ASP A 215 -16.33 -8.83 -1.12
N PHE A 216 -16.34 -8.17 0.02
CA PHE A 216 -17.52 -8.03 0.85
C PHE A 216 -18.20 -6.68 0.74
N VAL A 217 -17.53 -5.66 0.18
CA VAL A 217 -18.08 -4.31 -0.01
C VAL A 217 -17.75 -3.80 -1.40
N ASP A 218 -18.78 -3.71 -2.24
CA ASP A 218 -18.72 -2.99 -3.51
C ASP A 218 -19.17 -1.53 -3.27
N VAL A 219 -18.19 -0.65 -3.10
CA VAL A 219 -18.44 0.77 -2.83
C VAL A 219 -19.16 1.45 -3.98
N SER A 220 -18.91 1.02 -5.23
CA SER A 220 -19.51 1.60 -6.44
C SER A 220 -21.01 1.35 -6.50
N THR A 221 -21.46 0.14 -6.17
CA THR A 221 -22.89 -0.23 -6.16
C THR A 221 -23.52 -0.08 -4.78
N GLY A 222 -22.71 0.02 -3.72
CA GLY A 222 -23.14 0.04 -2.32
C GLY A 222 -23.67 -1.30 -1.83
N LYS A 223 -23.31 -2.40 -2.47
CA LYS A 223 -23.70 -3.75 -2.07
C LYS A 223 -22.70 -4.35 -1.11
N CYS A 224 -23.21 -5.05 -0.10
CA CYS A 224 -22.40 -5.82 0.84
C CYS A 224 -22.70 -7.31 0.69
N ALA A 225 -21.74 -8.18 1.00
CA ALA A 225 -21.78 -9.63 0.83
C ALA A 225 -21.17 -10.38 2.03
N PHE A 226 -21.50 -9.96 3.26
CA PHE A 226 -21.01 -10.60 4.49
C PHE A 226 -21.80 -11.86 4.89
N ASP A 227 -22.88 -12.18 4.25
CA ASP A 227 -23.69 -13.39 4.50
C ASP A 227 -23.32 -14.57 3.59
N THR A 228 -22.18 -14.49 2.87
CA THR A 228 -21.65 -15.57 2.02
C THR A 228 -21.11 -16.74 2.84
N ASP A 229 -21.02 -17.92 2.22
CA ASP A 229 -20.46 -19.10 2.86
C ASP A 229 -18.96 -18.90 3.19
N ASN A 230 -18.22 -18.20 2.33
CA ASN A 230 -16.81 -17.91 2.57
C ASN A 230 -16.60 -17.02 3.80
N PHE A 231 -17.40 -15.94 3.97
CA PHE A 231 -17.29 -15.10 5.18
C PHE A 231 -17.69 -15.86 6.44
N VAL A 232 -18.74 -16.69 6.36
CA VAL A 232 -19.15 -17.56 7.49
C VAL A 232 -18.04 -18.55 7.86
N ALA A 233 -17.35 -19.13 6.86
CA ALA A 233 -16.21 -20.02 7.10
C ALA A 233 -15.02 -19.28 7.73
N MET A 234 -14.71 -18.04 7.28
CA MET A 234 -13.70 -17.19 7.93
C MET A 234 -14.03 -16.92 9.40
N LEU A 235 -15.28 -16.55 9.69
CA LEU A 235 -15.74 -16.28 11.05
C LEU A 235 -15.68 -17.54 11.92
N ALA A 236 -16.06 -18.70 11.36
CA ALA A 236 -15.96 -19.99 12.05
C ALA A 236 -14.50 -20.35 12.35
N TYR A 237 -13.60 -20.19 11.38
CA TYR A 237 -12.18 -20.44 11.57
C TYR A 237 -11.55 -19.50 12.63
N ALA A 238 -11.93 -18.22 12.63
CA ALA A 238 -11.52 -17.29 13.69
C ALA A 238 -11.90 -17.81 15.08
N GLY A 239 -13.04 -18.48 15.22
CA GLY A 239 -13.47 -19.10 16.47
C GLY A 239 -12.60 -20.26 16.95
N GLU A 240 -11.84 -20.91 16.06
CA GLU A 240 -10.87 -21.97 16.40
C GLU A 240 -9.54 -21.39 16.92
N LEU A 241 -9.24 -20.13 16.60
CA LEU A 241 -7.97 -19.48 16.92
C LEU A 241 -7.90 -19.03 18.40
N PRO A 242 -6.68 -18.93 18.97
CA PRO A 242 -6.50 -18.42 20.32
C PRO A 242 -6.95 -16.94 20.43
N VAL A 243 -7.38 -16.55 21.63
CA VAL A 243 -7.66 -15.12 21.94
C VAL A 243 -6.36 -14.35 22.04
N GLU A 244 -5.40 -14.93 22.74
CA GLU A 244 -4.05 -14.43 22.94
C GLU A 244 -3.09 -15.61 23.11
N TYR A 245 -1.83 -15.37 22.86
CA TYR A 245 -0.77 -16.34 23.16
C TYR A 245 -0.31 -16.17 24.60
N GLY A 246 -0.09 -17.29 25.29
CA GLY A 246 0.51 -17.27 26.63
C GLY A 246 1.95 -16.73 26.63
N GLU A 247 2.45 -16.27 27.78
CA GLU A 247 3.82 -15.75 27.91
C GLU A 247 4.89 -16.76 27.47
N ASP A 248 4.64 -18.04 27.71
CA ASP A 248 5.57 -19.14 27.36
C ASP A 248 5.59 -19.45 25.84
N TYR A 249 4.60 -18.97 25.07
CA TYR A 249 4.50 -19.20 23.62
C TYR A 249 5.74 -18.68 22.88
N TRP A 250 6.24 -17.52 23.29
CA TRP A 250 7.40 -16.84 22.68
C TRP A 250 8.74 -17.30 23.29
N GLY A 251 8.79 -18.50 23.85
CA GLY A 251 9.98 -19.06 24.45
C GLY A 251 11.06 -19.49 23.44
N GLU A 252 12.16 -20.06 23.95
CA GLU A 252 13.30 -20.51 23.15
C GLU A 252 12.90 -21.53 22.08
N ASP A 253 11.97 -22.43 22.39
CA ASP A 253 11.49 -23.47 21.46
C ASP A 253 10.72 -22.84 20.27
N TYR A 254 9.98 -21.74 20.49
CA TYR A 254 9.32 -21.01 19.41
C TYR A 254 10.34 -20.49 18.41
N TRP A 255 11.32 -19.72 18.88
CA TRP A 255 12.32 -19.11 18.02
C TRP A 255 13.18 -20.14 17.29
N ASN A 256 13.53 -21.24 17.95
CA ASN A 256 14.28 -22.34 17.33
C ASN A 256 13.53 -23.04 16.19
N ASN A 257 12.21 -22.99 16.19
CA ASN A 257 11.37 -23.66 15.20
C ASN A 257 10.71 -22.70 14.20
N TYR A 258 10.77 -21.41 14.45
CA TYR A 258 10.08 -20.39 13.64
C TYR A 258 10.54 -20.40 12.17
N GLU A 259 11.84 -20.41 11.95
CA GLU A 259 12.45 -20.30 10.63
C GLU A 259 12.20 -21.54 9.73
N SER A 260 11.97 -22.72 10.34
CA SER A 260 11.74 -23.96 9.59
C SER A 260 10.28 -24.35 9.41
N GLN A 261 9.32 -23.62 10.03
CA GLN A 261 7.92 -24.04 10.08
C GLN A 261 7.26 -24.23 8.70
N TYR A 262 7.58 -23.37 7.73
CA TYR A 262 7.06 -23.47 6.38
C TYR A 262 7.74 -24.59 5.57
N ARG A 263 9.04 -24.80 5.77
CA ARG A 263 9.80 -25.89 5.12
C ARG A 263 9.30 -27.26 5.56
N GLU A 264 8.90 -27.40 6.81
CA GLU A 264 8.45 -28.65 7.43
C GLU A 264 6.94 -28.84 7.38
N ASP A 265 6.21 -28.00 6.65
CA ASP A 265 4.75 -28.03 6.48
C ASP A 265 3.98 -27.93 7.81
N ARG A 266 4.59 -27.36 8.86
CA ARG A 266 3.92 -27.07 10.13
C ARG A 266 3.00 -25.85 10.03
N THR A 267 3.32 -24.94 9.10
CA THR A 267 2.50 -23.81 8.72
C THR A 267 2.46 -23.76 7.18
N LEU A 268 1.27 -23.56 6.60
CA LEU A 268 1.07 -23.70 5.16
C LEU A 268 1.19 -22.39 4.39
N LEU A 269 0.77 -21.28 4.97
CA LEU A 269 0.64 -20.00 4.29
C LEU A 269 1.37 -18.90 5.04
N ASP A 270 2.09 -18.09 4.26
CA ASP A 270 2.68 -16.83 4.71
C ASP A 270 2.00 -15.65 4.01
N THR A 271 1.86 -14.52 4.72
CA THR A 271 1.33 -13.28 4.17
C THR A 271 2.48 -12.36 3.83
N ILE A 272 2.64 -12.06 2.55
CA ILE A 272 3.72 -11.23 2.04
C ILE A 272 3.22 -9.98 1.32
N SER A 273 4.08 -8.99 1.26
CA SER A 273 3.91 -7.81 0.40
C SER A 273 5.03 -7.78 -0.64
N ILE A 274 4.67 -7.76 -1.91
CA ILE A 274 5.61 -7.70 -3.03
C ILE A 274 5.84 -6.24 -3.39
N SER A 275 6.93 -5.70 -2.93
CA SER A 275 7.40 -4.33 -3.21
C SER A 275 8.71 -4.31 -4.01
N ASN A 276 9.38 -5.45 -4.12
CA ASN A 276 10.58 -5.66 -4.91
C ASN A 276 10.59 -7.12 -5.40
N ILE A 277 10.94 -7.35 -6.67
CA ILE A 277 10.95 -8.71 -7.24
C ILE A 277 12.05 -9.58 -6.62
N ARG A 278 13.22 -9.01 -6.36
CA ARG A 278 14.36 -9.72 -5.78
C ARG A 278 14.08 -10.29 -4.39
N ASP A 279 13.34 -9.55 -3.56
CA ASP A 279 13.07 -9.95 -2.16
C ASP A 279 12.33 -11.29 -2.06
N LEU A 280 11.64 -11.69 -3.14
CA LEU A 280 11.01 -13.00 -3.23
C LEU A 280 12.02 -14.15 -3.24
N ASN A 281 13.31 -13.88 -3.49
CA ASN A 281 14.38 -14.89 -3.32
C ASN A 281 14.41 -15.42 -1.87
N GLY A 282 14.35 -14.52 -0.89
CA GLY A 282 14.26 -14.90 0.50
C GLY A 282 13.03 -15.75 0.81
N THR A 283 11.87 -15.39 0.26
CA THR A 283 10.63 -16.15 0.43
C THR A 283 10.74 -17.54 -0.22
N ILE A 284 11.10 -17.62 -1.48
CA ILE A 284 11.13 -18.87 -2.26
C ILE A 284 12.22 -19.80 -1.73
N ASN A 285 13.47 -19.35 -1.77
CA ASN A 285 14.63 -20.18 -1.49
C ASN A 285 15.00 -20.21 0.01
N GLY A 286 14.64 -19.17 0.78
CA GLY A 286 14.84 -19.08 2.22
C GLY A 286 13.68 -19.70 3.00
N VAL A 287 12.53 -19.04 3.02
CA VAL A 287 11.37 -19.42 3.84
C VAL A 287 10.81 -20.79 3.45
N PHE A 288 10.42 -20.97 2.20
CA PHE A 288 9.78 -22.21 1.74
C PHE A 288 10.76 -23.27 1.27
N GLY A 289 11.89 -22.89 0.68
CA GLY A 289 12.91 -23.79 0.13
C GLY A 289 12.50 -24.55 -1.13
N GLU A 290 11.40 -24.14 -1.76
CA GLU A 290 10.87 -24.63 -3.03
C GLU A 290 10.03 -23.54 -3.70
N ASP A 291 9.56 -23.77 -4.92
CA ASP A 291 8.68 -22.84 -5.62
C ASP A 291 7.36 -22.64 -4.87
N ILE A 292 6.83 -21.42 -4.96
CA ILE A 292 5.62 -20.98 -4.28
C ILE A 292 4.48 -20.71 -5.24
N SER A 293 3.28 -20.86 -4.74
CA SER A 293 2.03 -20.38 -5.35
C SER A 293 1.61 -19.08 -4.72
N PHE A 294 1.17 -18.13 -5.52
CA PHE A 294 0.55 -16.87 -5.06
C PHE A 294 -0.94 -17.10 -4.84
N VAL A 295 -1.25 -17.80 -3.76
CA VAL A 295 -2.60 -18.33 -3.47
C VAL A 295 -3.62 -17.22 -3.26
N GLY A 296 -3.17 -16.08 -2.72
CA GLY A 296 -4.04 -14.96 -2.36
C GLY A 296 -4.83 -15.20 -1.07
N PHE A 297 -5.55 -14.16 -0.65
CA PHE A 297 -6.44 -14.21 0.51
C PHE A 297 -7.74 -14.97 0.16
N PRO A 298 -8.41 -15.60 1.14
CA PRO A 298 -9.63 -16.36 0.88
C PRO A 298 -10.72 -15.53 0.20
N THR A 299 -11.19 -15.98 -0.96
CA THR A 299 -12.17 -15.26 -1.78
C THR A 299 -13.10 -16.23 -2.52
N ASP A 300 -14.31 -15.78 -2.85
CA ASP A 300 -15.21 -16.44 -3.81
C ASP A 300 -14.94 -16.01 -5.26
N GLY A 301 -14.03 -15.05 -5.47
CA GLY A 301 -13.65 -14.53 -6.78
C GLY A 301 -12.44 -15.23 -7.40
N ASP A 302 -12.03 -14.77 -8.58
CA ASP A 302 -10.93 -15.36 -9.34
C ASP A 302 -9.53 -14.90 -8.87
N MET A 303 -9.44 -13.84 -8.05
CA MET A 303 -8.19 -13.25 -7.58
C MET A 303 -8.26 -12.94 -6.08
N GLY A 304 -7.44 -13.66 -5.29
CA GLY A 304 -7.34 -13.43 -3.84
C GLY A 304 -6.28 -12.37 -3.45
N SER A 305 -5.43 -11.96 -4.38
CA SER A 305 -4.38 -10.98 -4.12
C SER A 305 -4.87 -9.57 -4.38
N VAL A 306 -4.31 -8.58 -3.67
CA VAL A 306 -4.73 -7.18 -3.77
C VAL A 306 -3.56 -6.25 -4.03
N LEU A 307 -3.84 -5.21 -4.81
CA LEU A 307 -2.92 -4.16 -5.18
C LEU A 307 -3.19 -2.90 -4.35
N TRP A 308 -2.14 -2.32 -3.84
CA TRP A 308 -2.13 -1.07 -3.10
C TRP A 308 -1.30 -0.04 -3.83
N ALA A 309 -1.76 1.20 -3.88
CA ALA A 309 -0.87 2.31 -4.20
C ALA A 309 0.26 2.35 -3.17
N GLY A 310 1.45 2.69 -3.61
CA GLY A 310 2.60 2.86 -2.74
C GLY A 310 2.41 3.99 -1.72
N ASN A 311 3.49 4.56 -1.25
CA ASN A 311 3.45 5.51 -0.13
C ASN A 311 2.46 6.67 -0.32
N TRP A 312 2.28 7.13 -1.56
CA TRP A 312 1.45 8.31 -1.84
C TRP A 312 0.61 8.14 -3.11
N MET A 313 -0.61 8.64 -3.01
CA MET A 313 -1.54 8.76 -4.12
C MET A 313 -2.07 10.19 -4.14
N TYR A 314 -2.20 10.77 -5.32
CA TYR A 314 -2.63 12.16 -5.46
C TYR A 314 -3.87 12.27 -6.33
N ALA A 315 -4.65 13.34 -6.11
CA ALA A 315 -5.75 13.69 -6.96
C ALA A 315 -5.71 15.20 -7.30
N LEU A 316 -6.31 15.56 -8.43
CA LEU A 316 -6.39 16.93 -8.92
C LEU A 316 -7.83 17.42 -8.88
N SER A 317 -8.03 18.69 -8.52
CA SER A 317 -9.35 19.29 -8.53
C SER A 317 -9.83 19.56 -9.96
N ALA A 318 -10.96 18.96 -10.35
CA ALA A 318 -11.65 19.32 -11.60
C ALA A 318 -12.20 20.77 -11.58
N LYS A 319 -12.22 21.42 -10.42
CA LYS A 319 -12.69 22.81 -10.24
C LYS A 319 -11.53 23.81 -10.17
N SER A 320 -10.27 23.33 -10.20
CA SER A 320 -9.12 24.22 -10.27
C SER A 320 -9.18 25.12 -11.51
N LYS A 321 -8.92 26.39 -11.31
CA LYS A 321 -8.80 27.35 -12.43
C LYS A 321 -7.43 27.24 -13.11
N ASN A 322 -6.52 26.51 -12.51
CA ASN A 322 -5.12 26.38 -12.89
C ASN A 322 -4.71 24.90 -12.92
N LEU A 323 -5.57 24.06 -13.51
CA LEU A 323 -5.35 22.61 -13.58
C LEU A 323 -4.02 22.27 -14.27
N ASP A 324 -3.64 23.04 -15.29
CA ASP A 324 -2.37 22.87 -16.02
C ASP A 324 -1.15 23.02 -15.08
N GLY A 325 -1.17 24.02 -14.18
CA GLY A 325 -0.09 24.20 -13.21
C GLY A 325 -0.04 23.12 -12.13
N ALA A 326 -1.21 22.63 -11.72
CA ALA A 326 -1.29 21.50 -10.78
C ALA A 326 -0.80 20.20 -11.45
N TRP A 327 -1.13 19.99 -12.74
CA TRP A 327 -0.63 18.86 -13.53
C TRP A 327 0.89 18.96 -13.76
N GLU A 328 1.41 20.13 -14.12
CA GLU A 328 2.85 20.37 -14.28
C GLU A 328 3.66 19.89 -13.06
N PHE A 329 3.13 20.10 -11.84
CA PHE A 329 3.75 19.61 -10.63
C PHE A 329 3.62 18.09 -10.46
N LEU A 330 2.40 17.54 -10.62
CA LEU A 330 2.16 16.12 -10.33
C LEU A 330 2.67 15.16 -11.41
N ARG A 331 2.74 15.60 -12.68
CA ARG A 331 3.28 14.76 -13.75
C ARG A 331 4.71 14.25 -13.49
N TYR A 332 5.48 15.02 -12.70
CA TYR A 332 6.83 14.64 -12.28
C TYR A 332 6.86 13.23 -11.68
N TYR A 333 5.87 12.86 -10.89
CA TYR A 333 5.80 11.55 -10.22
C TYR A 333 5.60 10.37 -11.20
N LEU A 334 5.25 10.66 -12.44
CA LEU A 334 5.11 9.66 -13.52
C LEU A 334 6.28 9.67 -14.50
N THR A 335 7.22 10.62 -14.40
CA THR A 335 8.39 10.69 -15.30
C THR A 335 9.42 9.61 -15.01
N GLN A 336 10.24 9.30 -16.02
CA GLN A 336 11.36 8.35 -15.89
C GLN A 336 12.29 8.73 -14.73
N GLU A 337 12.58 10.04 -14.54
CA GLU A 337 13.44 10.52 -13.47
C GLU A 337 12.93 10.10 -12.08
N TYR A 338 11.63 10.26 -11.83
CA TYR A 338 11.07 9.90 -10.53
C TYR A 338 10.93 8.39 -10.37
N GLN A 339 10.53 7.69 -11.43
CA GLN A 339 10.39 6.25 -11.41
C GLN A 339 11.72 5.51 -11.19
N ASP A 340 12.82 6.03 -11.76
CA ASP A 340 14.16 5.50 -11.47
C ASP A 340 14.56 5.72 -9.99
N LYS A 341 14.13 6.81 -9.34
CA LYS A 341 14.34 7.02 -7.88
C LYS A 341 13.56 6.00 -7.04
N ILE A 342 12.34 5.63 -7.43
CA ILE A 342 11.59 4.55 -6.76
C ILE A 342 12.36 3.25 -6.83
N GLN A 343 12.90 2.93 -8.00
CA GLN A 343 13.73 1.73 -8.20
C GLN A 343 14.97 1.73 -7.30
N GLU A 344 15.66 2.86 -7.17
CA GLU A 344 16.86 2.99 -6.34
C GLU A 344 16.55 2.85 -4.83
N GLN A 345 15.35 3.24 -4.40
CA GLN A 345 14.93 3.15 -3.00
C GLN A 345 14.41 1.77 -2.61
N GLU A 346 14.02 0.94 -3.58
CA GLU A 346 13.55 -0.45 -3.39
C GLU A 346 12.35 -0.63 -2.44
N TYR A 347 11.60 0.44 -2.14
CA TYR A 347 10.48 0.37 -1.18
C TYR A 347 9.14 -0.01 -1.80
N ASN A 348 8.97 0.18 -3.12
CA ASN A 348 7.75 -0.14 -3.86
C ASN A 348 8.08 -0.41 -5.32
N LEU A 349 7.18 -1.11 -6.02
CA LEU A 349 7.30 -1.33 -7.45
C LEU A 349 6.95 -0.05 -8.22
N PRO A 350 7.76 0.34 -9.23
CA PRO A 350 7.47 1.47 -10.09
C PRO A 350 6.30 1.14 -11.03
N VAL A 351 5.48 2.15 -11.36
CA VAL A 351 4.38 1.97 -12.34
C VAL A 351 4.83 2.09 -13.78
N LEU A 352 5.96 2.75 -14.04
CA LEU A 352 6.54 2.88 -15.38
C LEU A 352 7.15 1.57 -15.83
N ARG A 353 6.66 1.03 -16.96
CA ARG A 353 7.05 -0.29 -17.48
C ARG A 353 8.55 -0.43 -17.71
N SER A 354 9.20 0.57 -18.30
CA SER A 354 10.65 0.55 -18.55
C SER A 354 11.49 0.41 -17.28
N THR A 355 11.06 1.06 -16.18
CA THR A 355 11.72 0.96 -14.87
C THR A 355 11.38 -0.37 -14.19
N PHE A 356 10.14 -0.83 -14.28
CA PHE A 356 9.75 -2.15 -13.78
C PHE A 356 10.55 -3.27 -14.46
N GLU A 357 10.73 -3.20 -15.78
CA GLU A 357 11.54 -4.18 -16.54
C GLU A 357 13.02 -4.17 -16.11
N LYS A 358 13.59 -3.03 -15.68
CA LYS A 358 14.93 -3.01 -15.05
C LYS A 358 14.94 -3.78 -13.73
N ASN A 359 13.93 -3.56 -12.87
CA ASN A 359 13.78 -4.29 -11.61
C ASN A 359 13.74 -5.80 -11.85
N VAL A 360 12.97 -6.23 -12.85
CA VAL A 360 12.88 -7.63 -13.30
C VAL A 360 14.24 -8.16 -13.75
N GLN A 361 14.96 -7.42 -14.61
CA GLN A 361 16.27 -7.83 -15.10
C GLN A 361 17.34 -7.94 -14.01
N ASP A 362 17.21 -7.12 -12.96
CA ASP A 362 18.15 -7.12 -11.85
C ASP A 362 17.87 -8.24 -10.84
N ALA A 363 16.65 -8.78 -10.81
CA ALA A 363 16.26 -9.84 -9.88
C ALA A 363 17.04 -11.16 -10.05
N THR A 364 17.50 -11.48 -11.27
CA THR A 364 18.33 -12.68 -11.55
C THR A 364 19.82 -12.44 -11.37
N LYS A 365 20.24 -11.20 -11.11
CA LYS A 365 21.65 -10.85 -10.95
C LYS A 365 22.06 -10.91 -9.49
N LYS A 366 23.35 -11.15 -9.26
CA LYS A 366 23.92 -11.07 -7.92
C LYS A 366 23.73 -9.66 -7.34
N PRO A 367 23.23 -9.52 -6.11
CA PRO A 367 23.07 -8.22 -5.47
C PRO A 367 24.42 -7.57 -5.20
N TYR A 368 24.43 -6.24 -5.12
CA TYR A 368 25.64 -5.47 -4.86
C TYR A 368 25.30 -4.19 -4.08
N TYR A 369 26.31 -3.67 -3.46
CA TYR A 369 26.28 -2.30 -2.90
C TYR A 369 27.47 -1.50 -3.44
N MET A 370 27.39 -0.18 -3.34
CA MET A 370 28.51 0.71 -3.65
C MET A 370 29.32 0.96 -2.38
N ASP A 371 30.62 0.68 -2.42
CA ASP A 371 31.51 0.98 -1.29
C ASP A 371 31.75 2.51 -1.13
N GLU A 372 32.45 2.91 -0.09
CA GLU A 372 32.79 4.32 0.21
C GLU A 372 33.57 5.02 -0.93
N ASN A 373 34.20 4.26 -1.81
CA ASN A 373 34.96 4.76 -2.98
C ASN A 373 34.14 4.74 -4.28
N GLY A 374 32.87 4.30 -4.22
CA GLY A 374 32.00 4.18 -5.38
C GLY A 374 32.26 2.92 -6.25
N ASN A 375 32.91 1.88 -5.70
CA ASN A 375 33.09 0.62 -6.40
C ASN A 375 31.91 -0.32 -6.13
N LYS A 376 31.49 -1.04 -7.16
CA LYS A 376 30.47 -2.09 -7.06
C LYS A 376 31.06 -3.30 -6.32
N VAL A 377 30.43 -3.70 -5.20
CA VAL A 377 30.78 -4.88 -4.41
C VAL A 377 29.61 -5.85 -4.42
N GLU A 378 29.78 -6.97 -5.09
CA GLU A 378 28.77 -8.05 -5.13
C GLU A 378 28.85 -8.90 -3.86
N TYR A 379 27.70 -9.34 -3.35
CA TYR A 379 27.60 -10.22 -2.20
C TYR A 379 26.65 -11.38 -2.47
N ASP A 380 26.76 -12.44 -1.66
CA ASP A 380 25.86 -13.58 -1.69
C ASP A 380 24.71 -13.35 -0.71
N GLU A 381 23.49 -13.63 -1.13
CA GLU A 381 22.33 -13.60 -0.25
C GLU A 381 22.34 -14.85 0.64
N THR A 382 22.08 -14.65 1.92
CA THR A 382 22.01 -15.74 2.90
C THR A 382 20.68 -15.69 3.65
N TYR A 383 20.26 -16.82 4.18
CA TYR A 383 19.09 -16.96 5.05
C TYR A 383 19.47 -17.84 6.24
N TYR A 384 18.86 -17.59 7.38
CA TYR A 384 19.12 -18.37 8.59
C TYR A 384 17.97 -19.35 8.82
N ILE A 385 18.30 -20.60 9.13
CA ILE A 385 17.32 -21.64 9.50
C ILE A 385 17.84 -22.33 10.75
N ASN A 386 17.09 -22.21 11.85
CA ASN A 386 17.44 -22.79 13.14
C ASN A 386 18.88 -22.46 13.58
N GLY A 387 19.31 -21.20 13.29
CA GLY A 387 20.65 -20.71 13.60
C GLY A 387 21.76 -21.13 12.64
N GLU A 388 21.45 -21.87 11.58
CA GLU A 388 22.39 -22.22 10.52
C GLU A 388 22.22 -21.27 9.33
N GLU A 389 23.33 -20.66 8.89
CA GLU A 389 23.36 -19.81 7.70
C GLU A 389 23.37 -20.67 6.44
N ILE A 390 22.41 -20.45 5.56
CA ILE A 390 22.33 -21.06 4.24
C ILE A 390 22.54 -20.02 3.15
N LEU A 391 23.28 -20.41 2.11
CA LEU A 391 23.46 -19.58 0.93
C LEU A 391 22.25 -19.74 0.01
N LEU A 392 21.63 -18.60 -0.39
CA LEU A 392 20.53 -18.63 -1.33
C LEU A 392 21.05 -18.66 -2.77
N PRO A 393 20.51 -19.53 -3.63
CA PRO A 393 20.74 -19.45 -5.07
C PRO A 393 20.11 -18.15 -5.60
N GLN A 394 20.57 -17.66 -6.76
CA GLN A 394 19.87 -16.58 -7.45
C GLN A 394 18.52 -17.09 -7.98
N LEU A 395 17.53 -16.19 -8.05
CA LEU A 395 16.28 -16.51 -8.73
C LEU A 395 16.55 -16.94 -10.17
N THR A 396 15.90 -18.01 -10.58
CA THR A 396 15.95 -18.46 -11.97
C THR A 396 15.08 -17.56 -12.85
N GLN A 397 15.34 -17.53 -14.15
CA GLN A 397 14.50 -16.79 -15.09
C GLN A 397 13.05 -17.29 -15.06
N GLU A 398 12.81 -18.57 -14.90
CA GLU A 398 11.47 -19.16 -14.81
C GLU A 398 10.71 -18.64 -13.57
N GLN A 399 11.37 -18.57 -12.41
CA GLN A 399 10.79 -17.99 -11.19
C GLN A 399 10.45 -16.51 -11.40
N VAL A 400 11.37 -15.74 -11.97
CA VAL A 400 11.12 -14.31 -12.27
C VAL A 400 9.97 -14.12 -13.24
N ASP A 401 9.90 -14.91 -14.32
CA ASP A 401 8.80 -14.84 -15.31
C ASP A 401 7.44 -15.15 -14.67
N ARG A 402 7.39 -16.11 -13.74
CA ARG A 402 6.18 -16.43 -12.96
C ARG A 402 5.77 -15.26 -12.04
N ILE A 403 6.74 -14.68 -11.35
CA ILE A 403 6.50 -13.51 -10.50
C ILE A 403 5.95 -12.33 -11.32
N VAL A 404 6.57 -12.03 -12.44
CA VAL A 404 6.14 -10.94 -13.35
C VAL A 404 4.73 -11.21 -13.87
N SER A 405 4.45 -12.42 -14.33
CA SER A 405 3.12 -12.80 -14.80
C SER A 405 2.07 -12.63 -13.70
N PHE A 406 2.40 -13.00 -12.48
CA PHE A 406 1.54 -12.79 -11.32
C PHE A 406 1.34 -11.29 -11.05
N VAL A 407 2.40 -10.50 -10.95
CA VAL A 407 2.32 -9.05 -10.68
C VAL A 407 1.45 -8.34 -11.72
N GLU A 408 1.60 -8.67 -13.00
CA GLU A 408 0.80 -8.07 -14.09
C GLU A 408 -0.66 -8.57 -14.11
N SER A 409 -0.96 -9.71 -13.49
CA SER A 409 -2.33 -10.25 -13.41
C SER A 409 -3.17 -9.62 -12.32
N VAL A 410 -2.55 -9.09 -11.25
CA VAL A 410 -3.30 -8.51 -10.11
C VAL A 410 -3.85 -7.15 -10.50
N ASN A 411 -5.17 -7.06 -10.55
CA ASN A 411 -5.93 -5.85 -10.92
C ASN A 411 -7.04 -5.49 -9.90
N LYS A 412 -6.99 -6.11 -8.72
CA LYS A 412 -7.96 -5.91 -7.65
C LYS A 412 -7.37 -4.95 -6.61
N ARG A 413 -8.04 -3.81 -6.39
CA ARG A 413 -7.64 -2.83 -5.37
C ARG A 413 -7.93 -3.37 -3.98
N GLY A 414 -6.98 -3.21 -3.05
CA GLY A 414 -7.22 -3.40 -1.63
C GLY A 414 -8.23 -2.38 -1.09
N TYR A 415 -9.05 -2.81 -0.13
CA TYR A 415 -10.07 -1.97 0.50
C TYR A 415 -10.05 -2.17 2.00
N TYR A 416 -9.91 -1.09 2.74
CA TYR A 416 -10.00 -1.06 4.18
C TYR A 416 -10.93 0.06 4.64
N ASN A 417 -11.78 -0.25 5.62
CA ASN A 417 -12.64 0.73 6.27
C ASN A 417 -12.73 0.41 7.76
N GLU A 418 -12.19 1.30 8.58
CA GLU A 418 -12.11 1.13 10.04
C GLU A 418 -13.49 0.96 10.70
N ALA A 419 -14.50 1.72 10.27
CA ALA A 419 -15.83 1.62 10.84
C ALA A 419 -16.49 0.26 10.55
N ILE A 420 -16.24 -0.31 9.34
CA ILE A 420 -16.71 -1.66 8.99
C ILE A 420 -15.96 -2.70 9.83
N SER A 421 -14.64 -2.59 9.97
CA SER A 421 -13.86 -3.49 10.82
C SER A 421 -14.35 -3.47 12.27
N ASN A 422 -14.68 -2.30 12.81
CA ASN A 422 -15.24 -2.17 14.15
C ASN A 422 -16.61 -2.84 14.29
N ILE A 423 -17.51 -2.69 13.30
CA ILE A 423 -18.81 -3.39 13.28
C ILE A 423 -18.60 -4.91 13.31
N ILE A 424 -17.65 -5.42 12.52
CA ILE A 424 -17.36 -6.86 12.46
C ILE A 424 -16.83 -7.37 13.80
N SER A 425 -15.87 -6.67 14.40
CA SER A 425 -15.29 -7.05 15.69
C SER A 425 -16.35 -7.05 16.81
N GLU A 426 -17.22 -6.03 16.86
CA GLU A 426 -18.32 -5.95 17.84
C GLU A 426 -19.26 -7.17 17.72
N GLU A 427 -19.74 -7.49 16.52
CA GLU A 427 -20.72 -8.54 16.32
C GLU A 427 -20.10 -9.95 16.45
N ALA A 428 -18.84 -10.13 16.03
CA ALA A 428 -18.11 -11.40 16.17
C ALA A 428 -18.04 -11.87 17.62
N GLY A 429 -18.03 -10.97 18.60
CA GLY A 429 -18.06 -11.27 20.03
C GLY A 429 -19.26 -12.15 20.45
N ALA A 430 -20.42 -12.02 19.78
CA ALA A 430 -21.59 -12.86 20.06
C ALA A 430 -21.40 -14.31 19.60
N TYR A 431 -20.66 -14.52 18.51
CA TYR A 431 -20.26 -15.86 18.06
C TYR A 431 -19.19 -16.45 19.00
N PHE A 432 -18.14 -15.70 19.30
CA PHE A 432 -17.04 -16.16 20.13
C PHE A 432 -17.44 -16.49 21.57
N SER A 433 -18.51 -15.87 22.08
CA SER A 433 -19.08 -16.18 23.38
C SER A 433 -20.13 -17.31 23.34
N GLY A 434 -20.39 -17.91 22.15
CA GLY A 434 -21.35 -19.00 21.98
C GLY A 434 -22.83 -18.57 22.07
N GLN A 435 -23.12 -17.28 21.99
CA GLN A 435 -24.50 -16.74 22.05
C GLN A 435 -25.26 -16.91 20.73
N LYS A 436 -24.54 -16.86 19.60
CA LYS A 436 -25.09 -16.99 18.25
C LYS A 436 -24.22 -17.90 17.38
N SER A 437 -24.80 -18.46 16.33
CA SER A 437 -24.00 -19.15 15.30
C SER A 437 -23.22 -18.17 14.43
N ALA A 438 -22.15 -18.65 13.76
CA ALA A 438 -21.40 -17.84 12.80
C ALA A 438 -22.31 -17.28 11.69
N ARG A 439 -23.28 -18.10 11.20
CA ARG A 439 -24.26 -17.68 10.18
C ARG A 439 -25.18 -16.56 10.67
N ASP A 440 -25.67 -16.64 11.90
CA ASP A 440 -26.53 -15.59 12.47
C ASP A 440 -25.77 -14.29 12.63
N VAL A 441 -24.51 -14.36 13.09
CA VAL A 441 -23.64 -13.17 13.25
C VAL A 441 -23.30 -12.56 11.89
N ALA A 442 -22.97 -13.37 10.88
CA ALA A 442 -22.74 -12.91 9.52
C ALA A 442 -23.94 -12.13 8.95
N GLY A 443 -25.16 -12.61 9.19
CA GLY A 443 -26.40 -11.91 8.81
C GLY A 443 -26.60 -10.57 9.53
N VAL A 444 -26.20 -10.46 10.81
CA VAL A 444 -26.23 -9.19 11.55
C VAL A 444 -25.19 -8.22 10.99
N ILE A 445 -23.95 -8.69 10.77
CA ILE A 445 -22.86 -7.90 10.15
C ILE A 445 -23.32 -7.39 8.79
N GLN A 446 -23.85 -8.25 7.91
CA GLN A 446 -24.41 -7.89 6.62
C GLN A 446 -25.40 -6.73 6.74
N SER A 447 -26.33 -6.82 7.67
CA SER A 447 -27.36 -5.80 7.86
C SER A 447 -26.80 -4.48 8.36
N ARG A 448 -25.91 -4.50 9.35
CA ARG A 448 -25.30 -3.30 9.94
C ARG A 448 -24.38 -2.60 8.94
N VAL A 449 -23.53 -3.35 8.26
CA VAL A 449 -22.59 -2.79 7.27
C VAL A 449 -23.36 -2.24 6.06
N GLN A 450 -24.42 -2.91 5.60
CA GLN A 450 -25.25 -2.38 4.51
C GLN A 450 -25.89 -1.03 4.87
N VAL A 451 -26.34 -0.83 6.11
CA VAL A 451 -26.85 0.48 6.57
C VAL A 451 -25.74 1.50 6.55
N TYR A 452 -24.59 1.17 7.13
CA TYR A 452 -23.43 2.08 7.17
C TYR A 452 -23.00 2.52 5.75
N VAL A 453 -22.87 1.59 4.82
CA VAL A 453 -22.47 1.88 3.42
C VAL A 453 -23.50 2.78 2.73
N ASN A 454 -24.81 2.54 2.94
CA ASN A 454 -25.88 3.36 2.36
C ASN A 454 -25.89 4.79 2.89
N GLU A 455 -25.48 5.01 4.14
CA GLU A 455 -25.44 6.35 4.78
C GLU A 455 -24.18 7.15 4.40
N ASN A 456 -23.09 6.48 3.97
CA ASN A 456 -21.78 7.11 3.70
C ASN A 456 -21.38 7.15 2.22
N ARG A 457 -22.29 6.80 1.33
CA ARG A 457 -22.15 6.88 -0.14
C ARG A 457 -22.36 8.27 -0.71
#